data_4674cd4386d58298048aa10c00bbab51
#
_entry.id   4674cd4386d58298048aa10c00bbab51
#
_cell.length_a   1.000
_cell.length_b   1.000
_cell.length_c   1.000
_cell.angle_alpha   90.00
_cell.angle_beta   90.00
_cell.angle_gamma   90.00
#
_symmetry.space_group_name_H-M   'P 1'
#
loop_
_entity.id
_entity.type
_entity.pdbx_description
1 polymer ?
#
loop_
_entity_poly.entity_id
_entity_poly.type
_entity_poly.pdbx_seq_one_letter_code
_entity_poly.pdbx_strand_id
1 'polypeptide(L)'
;VGHAAMHDGLLGALQRTNHAVHLFCVASWFGGLLPFIYCLRLAQGRWRPAAVYTMARFSRYGHLAVAGTLASGAINALLIQGGMIGASPWGRLLLIKCALVAGMVVIALVNRYVLVPRMSASGSRAESLTLRTTQAEIGLGALALLAVSLFATWEPY
;
A
#
# COMPACT_ATOMS: atom_id res chain seq x y z
N VAL A 1 2.07 -13.79 -13.98
CA VAL A 1 0.89 -13.71 -14.81
C VAL A 1 -0.30 -14.39 -14.13
N GLY A 2 -0.13 -15.49 -13.39
CA GLY A 2 -1.06 -16.08 -12.43
C GLY A 2 -2.55 -16.05 -12.81
N HIS A 3 -3.41 -15.95 -11.80
CA HIS A 3 -4.88 -16.02 -11.87
C HIS A 3 -5.58 -14.88 -12.67
N ALA A 4 -4.83 -13.89 -13.19
CA ALA A 4 -5.40 -12.83 -14.02
C ALA A 4 -5.81 -13.29 -15.44
N ALA A 5 -5.57 -14.55 -15.81
CA ALA A 5 -5.87 -15.13 -17.11
C ALA A 5 -6.99 -16.17 -17.08
N MET A 6 -7.83 -16.17 -16.02
CA MET A 6 -8.88 -17.20 -15.86
C MET A 6 -10.10 -17.01 -16.77
N HIS A 7 -10.26 -15.84 -17.36
CA HIS A 7 -11.43 -15.55 -18.20
C HIS A 7 -10.97 -15.12 -19.59
N ASP A 8 -11.67 -15.62 -20.62
CA ASP A 8 -11.48 -15.22 -22.02
C ASP A 8 -12.41 -14.06 -22.39
N GLY A 9 -12.10 -13.37 -23.49
CA GLY A 9 -12.92 -12.30 -24.02
C GLY A 9 -12.85 -10.99 -23.22
N LEU A 10 -13.96 -10.26 -23.19
CA LEU A 10 -14.06 -8.93 -22.57
C LEU A 10 -13.80 -8.97 -21.06
N LEU A 11 -14.31 -9.97 -20.37
CA LEU A 11 -14.13 -10.12 -18.92
C LEU A 11 -12.65 -10.36 -18.57
N GLY A 12 -11.94 -11.16 -19.34
CA GLY A 12 -10.51 -11.37 -19.18
C GLY A 12 -9.68 -10.13 -19.47
N ALA A 13 -10.10 -9.30 -20.46
CA ALA A 13 -9.46 -8.01 -20.72
C ALA A 13 -9.64 -7.05 -19.55
N LEU A 14 -10.85 -6.95 -19.00
CA LEU A 14 -11.14 -6.12 -17.80
C LEU A 14 -10.35 -6.57 -16.59
N GLN A 15 -10.25 -7.88 -16.35
CA GLN A 15 -9.49 -8.45 -15.25
C GLN A 15 -7.99 -8.11 -15.36
N ARG A 16 -7.40 -8.28 -16.54
CA ARG A 16 -5.98 -7.92 -16.80
C ARG A 16 -5.73 -6.41 -16.62
N THR A 17 -6.65 -5.59 -17.11
CA THR A 17 -6.55 -4.12 -16.96
C THR A 17 -6.64 -3.72 -15.49
N ASN A 18 -7.62 -4.25 -14.74
CA ASN A 18 -7.75 -3.97 -13.31
C ASN A 18 -6.51 -4.44 -12.52
N HIS A 19 -5.95 -5.59 -12.88
CA HIS A 19 -4.71 -6.08 -12.27
C HIS A 19 -3.52 -5.15 -12.55
N ALA A 20 -3.37 -4.66 -13.77
CA ALA A 20 -2.34 -3.68 -14.13
C ALA A 20 -2.51 -2.36 -13.34
N VAL A 21 -3.74 -1.85 -13.22
CA VAL A 21 -4.05 -0.66 -12.41
C VAL A 21 -3.72 -0.93 -10.94
N HIS A 22 -4.05 -2.10 -10.41
CA HIS A 22 -3.71 -2.48 -9.04
C HIS A 22 -2.20 -2.44 -8.81
N LEU A 23 -1.42 -3.08 -9.67
CA LEU A 23 0.05 -3.09 -9.58
C LEU A 23 0.64 -1.69 -9.66
N PHE A 24 0.12 -0.84 -10.56
CA PHE A 24 0.56 0.54 -10.68
C PHE A 24 0.28 1.35 -9.41
N CYS A 25 -0.91 1.22 -8.83
CA CYS A 25 -1.27 1.90 -7.58
C CYS A 25 -0.42 1.42 -6.41
N VAL A 26 -0.18 0.11 -6.28
CA VAL A 26 0.69 -0.48 -5.25
C VAL A 26 2.13 0.02 -5.40
N ALA A 27 2.67 0.00 -6.62
CA ALA A 27 4.02 0.48 -6.89
C ALA A 27 4.18 1.98 -6.60
N SER A 28 3.16 2.77 -6.94
CA SER A 28 3.12 4.21 -6.64
C SER A 28 3.06 4.50 -5.15
N TRP A 29 2.24 3.75 -4.40
CA TRP A 29 2.15 3.89 -2.95
C TRP A 29 3.44 3.45 -2.28
N PHE A 30 3.85 2.20 -2.48
CA PHE A 30 5.00 1.60 -1.81
C PHE A 30 6.33 2.27 -2.23
N GLY A 31 6.50 2.52 -3.53
CA GLY A 31 7.68 3.20 -4.07
C GLY A 31 7.82 4.65 -3.56
N GLY A 32 6.70 5.30 -3.30
CA GLY A 32 6.66 6.64 -2.73
C GLY A 32 7.14 6.75 -1.28
N LEU A 33 7.19 5.65 -0.52
CA LEU A 33 7.70 5.67 0.86
C LEU A 33 9.22 5.95 0.93
N LEU A 34 10.00 5.56 -0.07
CA LEU A 34 11.44 5.81 -0.12
C LEU A 34 11.78 7.31 -0.23
N PRO A 35 11.26 8.07 -1.22
CA PRO A 35 11.46 9.52 -1.25
C PRO A 35 10.85 10.22 -0.03
N PHE A 36 9.79 9.70 0.58
CA PHE A 36 9.23 10.23 1.81
C PHE A 36 10.22 10.13 2.97
N ILE A 37 10.89 8.99 3.17
CA ILE A 37 11.96 8.83 4.18
C ILE A 37 13.13 9.78 3.90
N TYR A 38 13.50 9.95 2.65
CA TYR A 38 14.56 10.89 2.29
C TYR A 38 14.19 12.33 2.66
N CYS A 39 12.97 12.76 2.37
CA CYS A 39 12.45 14.05 2.81
C CYS A 39 12.43 14.20 4.34
N LEU A 40 12.11 13.13 5.09
CA LEU A 40 12.17 13.14 6.56
C LEU A 40 13.59 13.43 7.08
N ARG A 41 14.62 12.86 6.44
CA ARG A 41 16.02 13.15 6.80
C ARG A 41 16.39 14.60 6.49
N LEU A 42 15.94 15.15 5.35
CA LEU A 42 16.16 16.55 4.99
C LEU A 42 15.42 17.52 5.93
N ALA A 43 14.31 17.10 6.51
CA ALA A 43 13.55 17.89 7.48
C ALA A 43 14.30 18.13 8.81
N GLN A 44 15.37 17.39 9.08
CA GLN A 44 16.22 17.59 10.27
C GLN A 44 17.27 18.71 10.10
N GLY A 45 17.35 19.33 8.92
CA GLY A 45 18.36 20.34 8.61
C GLY A 45 17.78 21.63 8.02
N ARG A 46 18.65 22.38 7.35
CA ARG A 46 18.32 23.67 6.70
C ARG A 46 17.20 23.58 5.67
N TRP A 47 16.91 22.39 5.14
CA TRP A 47 15.90 22.13 4.12
C TRP A 47 14.52 21.82 4.69
N ARG A 48 14.33 21.95 6.02
CA ARG A 48 13.09 21.61 6.71
C ARG A 48 11.81 22.19 6.05
N PRO A 49 11.73 23.50 5.73
CA PRO A 49 10.51 24.06 5.14
C PRO A 49 10.15 23.43 3.79
N ALA A 50 11.16 23.24 2.92
CA ALA A 50 10.98 22.62 1.62
C ALA A 50 10.62 21.14 1.73
N ALA A 51 11.26 20.42 2.64
CA ALA A 51 10.98 19.00 2.89
C ALA A 51 9.56 18.77 3.42
N VAL A 52 9.12 19.56 4.41
CA VAL A 52 7.75 19.48 4.95
C VAL A 52 6.71 19.82 3.89
N TYR A 53 6.94 20.85 3.09
CA TYR A 53 6.07 21.21 1.97
C TYR A 53 5.95 20.07 0.94
N THR A 54 7.09 19.46 0.56
CA THR A 54 7.14 18.35 -0.38
C THR A 54 6.41 17.13 0.16
N MET A 55 6.63 16.78 1.43
CA MET A 55 5.92 15.66 2.09
C MET A 55 4.40 15.89 2.13
N ALA A 56 3.96 17.09 2.45
CA ALA A 56 2.55 17.44 2.48
C ALA A 56 1.88 17.35 1.09
N ARG A 57 2.60 17.77 0.05
CA ARG A 57 2.15 17.68 -1.34
C ARG A 57 2.11 16.22 -1.83
N PHE A 58 3.19 15.47 -1.58
CA PHE A 58 3.30 14.06 -1.93
C PHE A 58 2.20 13.22 -1.27
N SER A 59 1.93 13.50 0.00
CA SER A 59 0.91 12.81 0.76
C SER A 59 -0.51 12.93 0.13
N ARG A 60 -0.82 13.99 -0.62
CA ARG A 60 -2.10 14.09 -1.36
C ARG A 60 -2.20 13.06 -2.48
N TYR A 61 -1.14 12.86 -3.24
CA TYR A 61 -1.09 11.83 -4.29
C TYR A 61 -1.09 10.41 -3.72
N GLY A 62 -0.47 10.22 -2.55
CA GLY A 62 -0.48 8.96 -1.83
C GLY A 62 -1.90 8.45 -1.53
N HIS A 63 -2.86 9.33 -1.24
CA HIS A 63 -4.26 8.93 -1.03
C HIS A 63 -4.91 8.32 -2.27
N LEU A 64 -4.63 8.87 -3.45
CA LEU A 64 -5.14 8.34 -4.71
C LEU A 64 -4.56 6.95 -4.98
N ALA A 65 -3.26 6.77 -4.69
CA ALA A 65 -2.61 5.47 -4.84
C ALA A 65 -3.19 4.43 -3.87
N VAL A 66 -3.40 4.81 -2.58
CA VAL A 66 -4.03 3.93 -1.58
C VAL A 66 -5.46 3.60 -1.97
N ALA A 67 -6.28 4.60 -2.32
CA ALA A 67 -7.66 4.39 -2.75
C ALA A 67 -7.75 3.49 -3.99
N GLY A 68 -6.88 3.72 -4.98
CA GLY A 68 -6.77 2.89 -6.17
C GLY A 68 -6.35 1.45 -5.85
N THR A 69 -5.40 1.26 -4.93
CA THR A 69 -4.99 -0.07 -4.45
C THR A 69 -6.14 -0.82 -3.79
N LEU A 70 -6.90 -0.16 -2.91
CA LEU A 70 -8.04 -0.78 -2.22
C LEU A 70 -9.17 -1.11 -3.19
N ALA A 71 -9.56 -0.17 -4.04
CA ALA A 71 -10.64 -0.37 -5.01
C ALA A 71 -10.31 -1.49 -6.00
N SER A 72 -9.13 -1.43 -6.64
CA SER A 72 -8.71 -2.45 -7.60
C SER A 72 -8.45 -3.80 -6.94
N GLY A 73 -7.96 -3.82 -5.70
CA GLY A 73 -7.80 -5.04 -4.91
C GLY A 73 -9.13 -5.70 -4.58
N ALA A 74 -10.15 -4.92 -4.20
CA ALA A 74 -11.50 -5.43 -3.96
C ALA A 74 -12.12 -6.01 -5.24
N ILE A 75 -11.99 -5.31 -6.38
CA ILE A 75 -12.45 -5.80 -7.68
C ILE A 75 -11.74 -7.11 -8.04
N ASN A 76 -10.41 -7.20 -7.87
CA ASN A 76 -9.69 -8.44 -8.12
C ASN A 76 -10.18 -9.59 -7.24
N ALA A 77 -10.42 -9.33 -5.94
CA ALA A 77 -10.93 -10.34 -5.02
C ALA A 77 -12.29 -10.86 -5.45
N LEU A 78 -13.22 -9.97 -5.85
CA LEU A 78 -14.54 -10.34 -6.33
C LEU A 78 -14.49 -11.14 -7.64
N LEU A 79 -13.64 -10.73 -8.59
CA LEU A 79 -13.50 -11.41 -9.89
C LEU A 79 -12.85 -12.80 -9.77
N ILE A 80 -11.96 -13.01 -8.80
CA ILE A 80 -11.25 -14.29 -8.63
C ILE A 80 -12.07 -15.28 -7.79
N GLN A 81 -12.76 -14.82 -6.75
CA GLN A 81 -13.38 -15.73 -5.79
C GLN A 81 -14.79 -16.19 -6.15
N GLY A 82 -15.57 -15.45 -6.93
CA GLY A 82 -16.92 -15.85 -7.38
C GLY A 82 -17.89 -16.34 -6.29
N GLY A 83 -17.50 -16.29 -4.99
CA GLY A 83 -18.25 -16.85 -3.87
C GLY A 83 -17.54 -16.75 -2.51
N MET A 84 -17.91 -17.59 -1.55
CA MET A 84 -17.62 -17.49 -0.11
C MET A 84 -16.14 -17.36 0.28
N ILE A 85 -15.80 -16.25 0.93
CA ILE A 85 -14.49 -15.96 1.52
C ILE A 85 -14.36 -16.75 2.83
N GLY A 86 -13.35 -17.61 2.97
CA GLY A 86 -12.94 -18.10 4.28
C GLY A 86 -12.88 -19.61 4.50
N ALA A 87 -13.46 -20.44 3.65
CA ALA A 87 -13.46 -21.90 3.83
C ALA A 87 -12.21 -22.60 3.25
N SER A 88 -11.47 -21.97 2.35
CA SER A 88 -10.29 -22.55 1.70
C SER A 88 -8.97 -22.00 2.28
N PRO A 89 -7.85 -22.75 2.17
CA PRO A 89 -6.51 -22.23 2.50
C PRO A 89 -6.22 -20.89 1.80
N TRP A 90 -6.69 -20.73 0.57
CA TRP A 90 -6.57 -19.52 -0.23
C TRP A 90 -7.35 -18.33 0.38
N GLY A 91 -8.55 -18.55 0.89
CA GLY A 91 -9.35 -17.53 1.57
C GLY A 91 -8.68 -16.99 2.86
N ARG A 92 -8.04 -17.89 3.65
CA ARG A 92 -7.29 -17.48 4.85
C ARG A 92 -6.13 -16.54 4.52
N LEU A 93 -5.47 -16.80 3.44
CA LEU A 93 -4.32 -16.03 3.00
C LEU A 93 -4.74 -14.69 2.41
N LEU A 94 -5.87 -14.63 1.71
CA LEU A 94 -6.48 -13.36 1.32
C LEU A 94 -6.82 -12.51 2.55
N LEU A 95 -7.36 -13.11 3.62
CA LEU A 95 -7.63 -12.42 4.87
C LEU A 95 -6.35 -11.86 5.52
N ILE A 96 -5.27 -12.64 5.55
CA ILE A 96 -3.96 -12.16 6.05
C ILE A 96 -3.48 -10.96 5.22
N LYS A 97 -3.56 -11.04 3.89
CA LYS A 97 -3.20 -9.93 3.01
C LYS A 97 -4.06 -8.69 3.29
N CYS A 98 -5.37 -8.86 3.42
CA CYS A 98 -6.28 -7.76 3.76
C CYS A 98 -5.94 -7.14 5.12
N ALA A 99 -5.59 -7.94 6.13
CA ALA A 99 -5.20 -7.45 7.45
C ALA A 99 -3.88 -6.64 7.39
N LEU A 100 -2.88 -7.13 6.65
CA LEU A 100 -1.62 -6.40 6.44
C LEU A 100 -1.86 -5.04 5.74
N VAL A 101 -2.65 -5.04 4.67
CA VAL A 101 -3.00 -3.81 3.93
C VAL A 101 -3.80 -2.86 4.82
N ALA A 102 -4.76 -3.35 5.62
CA ALA A 102 -5.50 -2.53 6.56
C ALA A 102 -4.57 -1.87 7.60
N GLY A 103 -3.60 -2.62 8.14
CA GLY A 103 -2.57 -2.08 9.02
C GLY A 103 -1.75 -0.97 8.36
N MET A 104 -1.32 -1.17 7.12
CA MET A 104 -0.61 -0.14 6.35
C MET A 104 -1.47 1.12 6.14
N VAL A 105 -2.74 0.96 5.81
CA VAL A 105 -3.68 2.09 5.63
C VAL A 105 -3.83 2.89 6.92
N VAL A 106 -4.00 2.20 8.05
CA VAL A 106 -4.10 2.86 9.38
C VAL A 106 -2.83 3.66 9.67
N ILE A 107 -1.65 3.09 9.46
CA ILE A 107 -0.37 3.77 9.65
C ILE A 107 -0.27 4.98 8.72
N ALA A 108 -0.62 4.84 7.44
CA ALA A 108 -0.60 5.94 6.48
C ALA A 108 -1.52 7.10 6.89
N LEU A 109 -2.72 6.80 7.40
CA LEU A 109 -3.65 7.80 7.91
C LEU A 109 -3.11 8.51 9.16
N VAL A 110 -2.55 7.76 10.11
CA VAL A 110 -1.91 8.33 11.31
C VAL A 110 -0.72 9.21 10.91
N ASN A 111 0.15 8.74 10.03
CA ASN A 111 1.27 9.53 9.52
C ASN A 111 0.78 10.86 8.95
N ARG A 112 -0.24 10.80 8.11
CA ARG A 112 -0.73 11.98 7.41
C ARG A 112 -1.47 12.98 8.29
N TYR A 113 -2.44 12.50 9.07
CA TYR A 113 -3.37 13.40 9.77
C TYR A 113 -2.92 13.76 11.18
N VAL A 114 -2.00 12.99 11.76
CA VAL A 114 -1.53 13.19 13.12
C VAL A 114 -0.07 13.62 13.16
N LEU A 115 0.82 12.88 12.49
CA LEU A 115 2.26 13.07 12.65
C LEU A 115 2.81 14.19 11.76
N VAL A 116 2.45 14.21 10.47
CA VAL A 116 2.96 15.26 9.54
C VAL A 116 2.54 16.68 9.96
N PRO A 117 1.29 16.95 10.38
CA PRO A 117 0.93 18.27 10.90
C PRO A 117 1.71 18.65 12.18
N ARG A 118 1.96 17.69 13.06
CA ARG A 118 2.73 17.91 14.30
C ARG A 118 4.21 18.20 14.06
N MET A 119 4.78 17.76 12.95
CA MET A 119 6.15 18.10 12.58
C MET A 119 6.35 19.62 12.37
N SER A 120 5.31 20.32 11.94
CA SER A 120 5.36 21.79 11.78
C SER A 120 5.31 22.52 13.11
N ALA A 121 4.73 21.92 14.16
CA ALA A 121 4.50 22.56 15.45
C ALA A 121 5.50 22.18 16.54
N SER A 122 6.06 20.96 16.54
CA SER A 122 6.95 20.47 17.62
C SER A 122 7.92 19.40 17.11
N GLY A 123 9.15 19.81 17.00
CA GLY A 123 10.42 19.17 16.67
C GLY A 123 10.59 17.64 16.63
N SER A 124 11.68 17.21 17.25
CA SER A 124 12.32 15.89 17.03
C SER A 124 11.49 14.63 17.33
N ARG A 125 10.53 14.69 18.26
CA ARG A 125 9.73 13.51 18.65
C ARG A 125 8.75 13.10 17.53
N ALA A 126 8.07 14.06 16.90
CA ALA A 126 7.16 13.78 15.80
C ALA A 126 7.90 13.22 14.57
N GLU A 127 9.09 13.73 14.28
CA GLU A 127 9.95 13.25 13.20
C GLU A 127 10.39 11.81 13.42
N SER A 128 10.85 11.46 14.62
CA SER A 128 11.28 10.09 14.95
C SER A 128 10.13 9.09 14.91
N LEU A 129 8.93 9.49 15.36
CA LEU A 129 7.74 8.67 15.26
C LEU A 129 7.34 8.45 13.79
N THR A 130 7.32 9.51 12.97
CA THR A 130 7.00 9.41 11.55
C THR A 130 7.98 8.49 10.83
N LEU A 131 9.28 8.56 11.16
CA LEU A 131 10.27 7.66 10.59
C LEU A 131 10.01 6.20 10.94
N ARG A 132 9.73 5.91 12.21
CA ARG A 132 9.45 4.54 12.69
C ARG A 132 8.18 3.97 12.06
N THR A 133 7.12 4.76 11.99
CA THR A 133 5.85 4.34 11.39
C THR A 133 5.98 4.13 9.87
N THR A 134 6.76 4.96 9.18
CA THR A 134 7.04 4.75 7.74
C THR A 134 7.92 3.50 7.53
N GLN A 135 8.88 3.23 8.40
CA GLN A 135 9.65 1.97 8.35
C GLN A 135 8.76 0.75 8.61
N ALA A 136 7.82 0.83 9.55
CA ALA A 136 6.84 -0.23 9.80
C ALA A 136 5.93 -0.44 8.57
N GLU A 137 5.52 0.63 7.89
CA GLU A 137 4.74 0.57 6.65
C GLU A 137 5.50 -0.15 5.53
N ILE A 138 6.80 0.14 5.37
CA ILE A 138 7.66 -0.57 4.42
C ILE A 138 7.79 -2.05 4.80
N GLY A 139 7.98 -2.36 6.07
CA GLY A 139 8.06 -3.74 6.56
C GLY A 139 6.78 -4.53 6.30
N LEU A 140 5.62 -3.96 6.59
CA LEU A 140 4.32 -4.57 6.31
C LEU A 140 4.10 -4.76 4.80
N GLY A 141 4.50 -3.78 3.98
CA GLY A 141 4.42 -3.88 2.52
C GLY A 141 5.31 -4.99 1.97
N ALA A 142 6.54 -5.12 2.49
CA ALA A 142 7.44 -6.21 2.13
C ALA A 142 6.86 -7.58 2.52
N LEU A 143 6.25 -7.70 3.71
CA LEU A 143 5.56 -8.92 4.14
C LEU A 143 4.36 -9.24 3.24
N ALA A 144 3.58 -8.24 2.85
CA ALA A 144 2.47 -8.43 1.91
C ALA A 144 2.95 -8.91 0.54
N LEU A 145 4.05 -8.35 0.02
CA LEU A 145 4.67 -8.80 -1.23
C LEU A 145 5.23 -10.22 -1.14
N LEU A 146 5.89 -10.57 -0.03
CA LEU A 146 6.36 -11.93 0.22
C LEU A 146 5.20 -12.92 0.29
N ALA A 147 4.12 -12.58 0.99
CA ALA A 147 2.93 -13.41 1.03
C ALA A 147 2.39 -13.66 -0.39
N VAL A 148 2.27 -12.60 -1.22
CA VAL A 148 1.82 -12.74 -2.63
C VAL A 148 2.78 -13.60 -3.44
N SER A 149 4.09 -13.46 -3.25
CA SER A 149 5.10 -14.25 -3.95
C SER A 149 5.01 -15.74 -3.61
N LEU A 150 4.84 -16.07 -2.33
CA LEU A 150 4.63 -17.45 -1.88
C LEU A 150 3.35 -18.06 -2.45
N PHE A 151 2.28 -17.24 -2.60
CA PHE A 151 1.02 -17.70 -3.22
C PHE A 151 1.12 -17.96 -4.71
N ALA A 152 1.91 -17.16 -5.42
CA ALA A 152 2.11 -17.35 -6.84
C ALA A 152 2.81 -18.68 -7.17
N THR A 153 3.47 -19.29 -6.18
CA THR A 153 4.17 -20.59 -6.29
C THR A 153 3.32 -21.78 -5.82
N TRP A 154 2.20 -21.52 -5.11
CA TRP A 154 1.28 -22.59 -4.69
C TRP A 154 0.14 -22.70 -5.68
N GLU A 155 0.06 -23.80 -6.36
CA GLU A 155 -1.08 -24.11 -7.22
C GLU A 155 -2.33 -24.35 -6.36
N PRO A 156 -3.48 -23.75 -6.73
CA PRO A 156 -4.72 -24.01 -6.04
C PRO A 156 -5.26 -25.35 -6.55
N TYR A 157 -5.01 -26.43 -5.83
CA TYR A 157 -5.78 -27.67 -5.94
C TYR A 157 -6.68 -27.78 -4.73
#